data_e629d767eafb04a06b313ce60db54868
#
_entry.id   e629d767eafb04a06b313ce60db54868
#
_cell.length_a   1.000
_cell.length_b   1.000
_cell.length_c   1.000
_cell.angle_alpha   90.00
_cell.angle_beta   90.00
_cell.angle_gamma   90.00
#
_symmetry.space_group_name_H-M   'P 1'
#
loop_
_entity.id
_entity.type
_entity.pdbx_description
1 polymer ?
#
loop_
_entity_poly.entity_id
_entity_poly.type
_entity_poly.pdbx_seq_one_letter_code
_entity_poly.pdbx_strand_id
1 'polypeptide(L)'
;MTKLNTMDKILYESQRQGRISFYMTSYGEEASHLGSVAALEPCDLIYGQYRETGVLLWRGFSLDQCMNQCYGNKLDPGKGKQMPVHYGDAALNFVTISSPLTTQLPQAVGSAYSFKLSNPTKSSDQQRIKCPVIFFCRNNGYAISTPTSEQYSGDGIAGKGIGYGIHTIRVDGNDVFAVYNATKAARELALTNCPVLIEAMTYRLGHHSTSDDSSAYRSADEVKEWTELDLPILRYRRFLESKGWWNMEMDKQWLSKIKSEVLESFNKAEKVKKLPPDELFNDVYAEIPEALKKQKMELLNHLEKYGEKYPELENFEK
;
A
#
# COMPACT_ATOMS: atom_id res chain seq x y z
N MET A 1 4.34 12.05 3.59
CA MET A 1 4.69 11.31 4.82
C MET A 1 3.74 11.64 5.96
N THR A 2 3.69 12.86 6.48
CA THR A 2 2.87 13.26 7.65
C THR A 2 1.37 12.97 7.47
N LYS A 3 0.80 13.22 6.27
CA LYS A 3 -0.61 12.90 5.97
C LYS A 3 -0.88 11.39 6.08
N LEU A 4 -0.02 10.55 5.53
CA LEU A 4 -0.09 9.10 5.65
C LEU A 4 -0.04 8.66 7.13
N ASN A 5 0.94 9.14 7.87
CA ASN A 5 1.12 8.81 9.28
C ASN A 5 -0.09 9.22 10.15
N THR A 6 -0.65 10.41 9.91
CA THR A 6 -1.86 10.88 10.62
C THR A 6 -3.08 10.03 10.28
N MET A 7 -3.25 9.68 9.01
CA MET A 7 -4.33 8.81 8.56
C MET A 7 -4.20 7.42 9.18
N ASP A 8 -3.01 6.83 9.14
CA ASP A 8 -2.71 5.53 9.73
C ASP A 8 -3.09 5.49 11.21
N LYS A 9 -2.74 6.54 11.98
CA LYS A 9 -3.07 6.62 13.40
C LYS A 9 -4.58 6.61 13.64
N ILE A 10 -5.32 7.41 12.89
CA ILE A 10 -6.79 7.51 13.06
C ILE A 10 -7.47 6.20 12.66
N LEU A 11 -7.08 5.59 11.56
CA LEU A 11 -7.68 4.34 11.10
C LEU A 11 -7.28 3.14 11.97
N TYR A 12 -6.05 3.12 12.49
CA TYR A 12 -5.64 2.10 13.45
C TYR A 12 -6.50 2.15 14.72
N GLU A 13 -6.66 3.34 15.32
CA GLU A 13 -7.50 3.53 16.50
C GLU A 13 -8.98 3.21 16.21
N SER A 14 -9.45 3.54 15.02
CA SER A 14 -10.80 3.21 14.57
C SER A 14 -11.05 1.71 14.50
N GLN A 15 -10.06 0.95 14.01
CA GLN A 15 -10.14 -0.51 14.02
C GLN A 15 -10.16 -1.06 15.46
N ARG A 16 -9.33 -0.51 16.36
CA ARG A 16 -9.32 -0.93 17.78
C ARG A 16 -10.65 -0.66 18.47
N GLN A 17 -11.44 0.29 17.97
CA GLN A 17 -12.81 0.58 18.41
C GLN A 17 -13.88 -0.29 17.70
N GLY A 18 -13.49 -1.16 16.79
CA GLY A 18 -14.40 -2.01 16.02
C GLY A 18 -15.17 -1.29 14.90
N ARG A 19 -14.79 -0.05 14.53
CA ARG A 19 -15.50 0.75 13.51
C ARG A 19 -15.15 0.33 12.08
N ILE A 20 -13.98 -0.24 11.87
CA ILE A 20 -13.57 -0.91 10.64
C ILE A 20 -13.01 -2.30 10.97
N SER A 21 -13.02 -3.22 10.01
CA SER A 21 -12.70 -4.63 10.27
C SER A 21 -11.22 -4.92 10.44
N PHE A 22 -10.34 -4.15 9.77
CA PHE A 22 -8.91 -4.42 9.70
C PHE A 22 -8.14 -3.14 9.35
N TYR A 23 -6.88 -3.03 9.80
CA TYR A 23 -5.97 -1.98 9.34
C TYR A 23 -4.50 -2.39 9.46
N MET A 24 -3.66 -1.76 8.65
CA MET A 24 -2.20 -1.85 8.71
C MET A 24 -1.60 -0.45 8.58
N THR A 25 -0.64 -0.12 9.41
CA THR A 25 0.07 1.15 9.35
C THR A 25 1.34 1.06 8.50
N SER A 26 1.79 2.18 8.00
CA SER A 26 3.04 2.33 7.24
C SER A 26 4.16 2.97 8.06
N TYR A 27 4.04 2.96 9.40
CA TYR A 27 4.98 3.61 10.28
C TYR A 27 6.41 3.13 10.10
N GLY A 28 7.32 4.07 9.88
CA GLY A 28 8.73 3.84 9.67
C GLY A 28 9.14 3.66 8.21
N GLU A 29 8.18 3.40 7.31
CA GLU A 29 8.45 3.11 5.90
C GLU A 29 8.05 4.25 4.94
N GLU A 30 7.66 5.42 5.47
CA GLU A 30 7.07 6.52 4.69
C GLU A 30 8.03 7.09 3.63
N ALA A 31 9.36 7.11 3.92
CA ALA A 31 10.32 7.63 2.96
C ALA A 31 10.49 6.70 1.75
N SER A 32 10.43 5.38 1.95
CA SER A 32 10.50 4.42 0.85
C SER A 32 9.29 4.52 -0.08
N HIS A 33 8.10 4.85 0.44
CA HIS A 33 6.91 5.12 -0.38
C HIS A 33 7.08 6.38 -1.21
N LEU A 34 7.34 7.51 -0.52
CA LEU A 34 7.30 8.82 -1.17
C LEU A 34 8.52 9.05 -2.07
N GLY A 35 9.71 8.57 -1.65
CA GLY A 35 10.92 8.66 -2.46
C GLY A 35 10.80 7.86 -3.74
N SER A 36 10.28 6.63 -3.68
CA SER A 36 10.13 5.81 -4.87
C SER A 36 9.13 6.39 -5.86
N VAL A 37 7.92 6.73 -5.42
CA VAL A 37 6.88 7.22 -6.33
C VAL A 37 7.18 8.59 -6.90
N ALA A 38 7.90 9.46 -6.18
CA ALA A 38 8.30 10.78 -6.66
C ALA A 38 9.29 10.70 -7.85
N ALA A 39 9.98 9.56 -8.02
CA ALA A 39 10.89 9.30 -9.13
C ALA A 39 10.22 8.59 -10.33
N LEU A 40 8.95 8.22 -10.19
CA LEU A 40 8.15 7.56 -11.23
C LEU A 40 7.27 8.56 -11.97
N GLU A 41 6.93 8.22 -13.21
CA GLU A 41 5.97 8.97 -14.00
C GLU A 41 4.53 8.48 -13.77
N PRO A 42 3.52 9.33 -13.99
CA PRO A 42 2.12 8.92 -13.83
C PRO A 42 1.71 7.72 -14.69
N CYS A 43 2.35 7.51 -15.85
CA CYS A 43 2.08 6.39 -16.75
C CYS A 43 2.73 5.07 -16.32
N ASP A 44 3.65 5.09 -15.36
CA ASP A 44 4.27 3.85 -14.87
C ASP A 44 3.23 3.04 -14.09
N LEU A 45 3.08 1.76 -14.43
CA LEU A 45 2.16 0.85 -13.77
C LEU A 45 2.76 0.31 -12.47
N ILE A 46 2.00 0.39 -11.39
CA ILE A 46 2.47 0.00 -10.05
C ILE A 46 1.68 -1.20 -9.55
N TYR A 47 2.41 -2.18 -9.05
CA TYR A 47 1.92 -3.32 -8.30
C TYR A 47 2.38 -3.20 -6.84
N GLY A 48 1.46 -2.92 -5.94
CA GLY A 48 1.73 -2.84 -4.50
C GLY A 48 1.45 -4.17 -3.81
N GLN A 49 2.03 -4.37 -2.62
CA GLN A 49 1.70 -5.53 -1.77
C GLN A 49 0.48 -5.24 -0.89
N TYR A 50 0.57 -4.35 0.06
CA TYR A 50 -0.54 -3.84 0.88
C TYR A 50 -0.12 -2.64 1.75
N ARG A 51 1.17 -2.32 1.81
CA ARG A 51 1.69 -1.26 2.68
C ARG A 51 2.22 -0.07 1.88
N GLU A 52 1.68 0.16 0.68
CA GLU A 52 2.12 1.19 -0.26
C GLU A 52 1.14 2.37 -0.38
N THR A 53 0.31 2.60 0.63
CA THR A 53 -0.70 3.68 0.62
C THR A 53 -0.10 5.06 0.34
N GLY A 54 1.13 5.32 0.79
CA GLY A 54 1.84 6.57 0.49
C GLY A 54 2.06 6.79 -1.01
N VAL A 55 2.25 5.75 -1.79
CA VAL A 55 2.38 5.79 -3.25
C VAL A 55 1.09 6.28 -3.89
N LEU A 56 -0.04 5.74 -3.47
CA LEU A 56 -1.37 6.15 -3.94
C LEU A 56 -1.70 7.59 -3.59
N LEU A 57 -1.45 8.00 -2.33
CA LEU A 57 -1.65 9.38 -1.89
C LEU A 57 -0.84 10.38 -2.72
N TRP A 58 0.39 10.04 -3.10
CA TRP A 58 1.22 10.86 -3.97
C TRP A 58 0.63 10.99 -5.37
N ARG A 59 0.06 9.93 -5.91
CA ARG A 59 -0.58 9.91 -7.23
C ARG A 59 -1.96 10.58 -7.27
N GLY A 60 -2.47 11.04 -6.14
CA GLY A 60 -3.73 11.78 -6.06
C GLY A 60 -4.92 10.96 -5.57
N PHE A 61 -4.72 9.73 -5.10
CA PHE A 61 -5.77 8.99 -4.39
C PHE A 61 -6.16 9.78 -3.14
N SER A 62 -7.43 10.13 -3.03
CA SER A 62 -7.89 11.05 -2.00
C SER A 62 -8.07 10.37 -0.63
N LEU A 63 -8.11 11.19 0.43
CA LEU A 63 -8.47 10.70 1.76
C LEU A 63 -9.88 10.09 1.76
N ASP A 64 -10.83 10.70 1.04
CA ASP A 64 -12.19 10.17 0.93
C ASP A 64 -12.20 8.76 0.31
N GLN A 65 -11.40 8.53 -0.73
CA GLN A 65 -11.26 7.20 -1.34
C GLN A 65 -10.64 6.19 -0.36
N CYS A 66 -9.59 6.59 0.38
CA CYS A 66 -9.01 5.73 1.41
C CYS A 66 -10.05 5.34 2.47
N MET A 67 -10.82 6.31 2.97
CA MET A 67 -11.81 6.09 4.01
C MET A 67 -12.99 5.24 3.50
N ASN A 68 -13.51 5.55 2.32
CA ASN A 68 -14.61 4.80 1.73
C ASN A 68 -14.25 3.31 1.55
N GLN A 69 -13.02 3.02 1.11
CA GLN A 69 -12.53 1.66 0.97
C GLN A 69 -12.39 0.96 2.34
N CYS A 70 -11.85 1.63 3.36
CA CYS A 70 -11.72 1.05 4.68
C CYS A 70 -13.07 0.77 5.35
N TYR A 71 -14.08 1.59 5.09
CA TYR A 71 -15.46 1.36 5.54
C TYR A 71 -16.23 0.37 4.65
N GLY A 72 -15.74 0.08 3.44
CA GLY A 72 -16.41 -0.76 2.45
C GLY A 72 -17.79 -0.23 2.08
N ASN A 73 -17.94 1.10 2.00
CA ASN A 73 -19.21 1.74 1.72
C ASN A 73 -19.48 1.86 0.20
N LYS A 74 -20.66 2.34 -0.19
CA LYS A 74 -21.08 2.42 -1.60
C LYS A 74 -20.23 3.35 -2.47
N LEU A 75 -19.42 4.23 -1.88
CA LEU A 75 -18.51 5.12 -2.59
C LEU A 75 -17.14 4.51 -2.81
N ASP A 76 -16.88 3.31 -2.25
CA ASP A 76 -15.68 2.54 -2.57
C ASP A 76 -15.76 2.02 -4.01
N PRO A 77 -14.79 2.35 -4.91
CA PRO A 77 -14.74 1.76 -6.25
C PRO A 77 -14.68 0.22 -6.25
N GLY A 78 -14.13 -0.37 -5.18
CA GLY A 78 -14.09 -1.82 -4.96
C GLY A 78 -15.40 -2.40 -4.43
N LYS A 79 -16.45 -1.56 -4.25
CA LYS A 79 -17.78 -1.97 -3.79
C LYS A 79 -17.78 -2.71 -2.44
N GLY A 80 -16.81 -2.44 -1.58
CA GLY A 80 -16.65 -3.13 -0.30
C GLY A 80 -16.24 -4.60 -0.41
N LYS A 81 -15.81 -5.08 -1.59
CA LYS A 81 -15.45 -6.50 -1.84
C LYS A 81 -14.00 -6.81 -1.48
N GLN A 82 -13.21 -5.82 -1.11
CA GLN A 82 -11.82 -5.96 -0.67
C GLN A 82 -11.71 -5.65 0.83
N MET A 83 -10.73 -6.27 1.49
CA MET A 83 -10.37 -5.90 2.85
C MET A 83 -9.86 -4.44 2.90
N PRO A 84 -10.00 -3.74 4.06
CA PRO A 84 -9.34 -2.45 4.25
C PRO A 84 -7.87 -2.48 3.84
N VAL A 85 -7.37 -1.37 3.34
CA VAL A 85 -6.02 -1.13 2.76
C VAL A 85 -5.72 -1.84 1.44
N HIS A 86 -6.64 -2.64 0.89
CA HIS A 86 -6.49 -3.28 -0.42
C HIS A 86 -6.97 -2.36 -1.54
N TYR A 87 -6.32 -1.21 -1.62
CA TYR A 87 -6.63 -0.18 -2.61
C TYR A 87 -6.27 -0.59 -4.04
N GLY A 88 -6.90 0.04 -5.00
CA GLY A 88 -6.53 -0.02 -6.40
C GLY A 88 -7.23 1.11 -7.16
N ASP A 89 -6.57 1.64 -8.18
CA ASP A 89 -7.15 2.68 -9.05
C ASP A 89 -6.50 2.62 -10.44
N ALA A 90 -7.29 2.23 -11.42
CA ALA A 90 -6.82 2.10 -12.81
C ALA A 90 -6.44 3.46 -13.42
N ALA A 91 -7.12 4.55 -13.03
CA ALA A 91 -6.83 5.89 -13.53
C ALA A 91 -5.48 6.41 -13.00
N LEU A 92 -5.04 5.90 -11.86
CA LEU A 92 -3.75 6.20 -11.25
C LEU A 92 -2.65 5.17 -11.61
N ASN A 93 -2.92 4.24 -12.52
CA ASN A 93 -2.01 3.16 -12.88
C ASN A 93 -1.50 2.38 -11.65
N PHE A 94 -2.41 2.10 -10.72
CA PHE A 94 -2.12 1.32 -9.53
C PHE A 94 -3.04 0.10 -9.47
N VAL A 95 -2.46 -1.09 -9.63
CA VAL A 95 -3.20 -2.35 -9.66
C VAL A 95 -3.75 -2.67 -8.27
N THR A 96 -4.99 -3.14 -8.22
CA THR A 96 -5.63 -3.54 -6.96
C THR A 96 -4.77 -4.53 -6.19
N ILE A 97 -4.55 -4.24 -4.93
CA ILE A 97 -3.71 -5.02 -4.04
C ILE A 97 -4.28 -6.43 -3.84
N SER A 98 -3.37 -7.41 -3.80
CA SER A 98 -3.64 -8.80 -3.44
C SER A 98 -2.82 -9.19 -2.21
N SER A 99 -3.47 -9.74 -1.19
CA SER A 99 -2.82 -10.09 0.09
C SER A 99 -1.74 -11.16 0.00
N PRO A 100 -1.87 -12.25 -0.82
CA PRO A 100 -0.84 -13.26 -0.92
C PRO A 100 0.49 -12.64 -1.33
N LEU A 101 1.53 -12.92 -0.54
CA LEU A 101 2.86 -12.35 -0.77
C LEU A 101 3.40 -12.75 -2.14
N THR A 102 4.08 -11.81 -2.78
CA THR A 102 4.76 -11.96 -4.08
C THR A 102 3.88 -12.24 -5.31
N THR A 103 2.55 -12.36 -5.16
CA THR A 103 1.62 -12.54 -6.30
C THR A 103 1.81 -11.44 -7.37
N GLN A 104 2.13 -10.23 -6.96
CA GLN A 104 2.34 -9.09 -7.83
C GLN A 104 3.58 -9.19 -8.72
N LEU A 105 4.60 -9.93 -8.29
CA LEU A 105 5.86 -10.02 -9.04
C LEU A 105 5.67 -10.64 -10.43
N PRO A 106 5.08 -11.85 -10.59
CA PRO A 106 4.84 -12.41 -11.92
C PRO A 106 3.83 -11.59 -12.74
N GLN A 107 2.84 -10.96 -12.09
CA GLN A 107 1.90 -10.08 -12.77
C GLN A 107 2.60 -8.85 -13.36
N ALA A 108 3.47 -8.20 -12.59
CA ALA A 108 4.27 -7.05 -13.05
C ALA A 108 5.19 -7.44 -14.21
N VAL A 109 5.84 -8.60 -14.14
CA VAL A 109 6.67 -9.12 -15.23
C VAL A 109 5.84 -9.38 -16.49
N GLY A 110 4.65 -9.97 -16.35
CA GLY A 110 3.73 -10.18 -17.48
C GLY A 110 3.31 -8.89 -18.15
N SER A 111 2.97 -7.86 -17.37
CA SER A 111 2.62 -6.55 -17.90
C SER A 111 3.83 -5.86 -18.57
N ALA A 112 5.00 -5.93 -17.95
CA ALA A 112 6.23 -5.37 -18.54
C ALA A 112 6.60 -6.07 -19.85
N TYR A 113 6.39 -7.38 -19.95
CA TYR A 113 6.58 -8.14 -21.18
C TYR A 113 5.58 -7.71 -22.26
N SER A 114 4.31 -7.53 -21.91
CA SER A 114 3.29 -7.00 -22.82
C SER A 114 3.65 -5.62 -23.36
N PHE A 115 4.10 -4.70 -22.50
CA PHE A 115 4.57 -3.37 -22.91
C PHE A 115 5.76 -3.45 -23.87
N LYS A 116 6.69 -4.37 -23.63
CA LYS A 116 7.81 -4.60 -24.52
C LYS A 116 7.35 -5.08 -25.91
N LEU A 117 6.40 -6.01 -25.98
CA LEU A 117 5.85 -6.51 -27.24
C LEU A 117 5.08 -5.43 -28.01
N SER A 118 4.37 -4.57 -27.33
CA SER A 118 3.60 -3.46 -27.92
C SER A 118 4.51 -2.35 -28.49
N ASN A 119 5.79 -2.31 -28.08
CA ASN A 119 6.78 -1.33 -28.54
C ASN A 119 8.03 -2.01 -29.11
N PRO A 120 7.94 -2.71 -30.26
CA PRO A 120 9.01 -3.58 -30.78
C PRO A 120 10.26 -2.84 -31.26
N THR A 121 10.24 -1.51 -31.41
CA THR A 121 11.34 -0.71 -31.95
C THR A 121 12.57 -0.60 -31.07
N LYS A 122 12.55 -1.13 -29.83
CA LYS A 122 13.62 -0.97 -28.83
C LYS A 122 14.41 -2.24 -28.47
N SER A 123 14.19 -3.40 -29.12
CA SER A 123 14.97 -4.58 -28.75
C SER A 123 15.48 -5.37 -29.94
N SER A 124 16.80 -5.31 -30.16
CA SER A 124 17.53 -6.18 -31.09
C SER A 124 17.99 -7.51 -30.47
N ASP A 125 17.75 -7.75 -29.19
CA ASP A 125 18.28 -8.91 -28.46
C ASP A 125 17.17 -9.93 -28.19
N GLN A 126 16.98 -10.85 -29.17
CA GLN A 126 15.95 -11.92 -29.10
C GLN A 126 16.26 -13.04 -28.10
N GLN A 127 17.44 -13.08 -27.50
CA GLN A 127 17.89 -14.22 -26.70
C GLN A 127 17.63 -14.14 -25.20
N ARG A 128 17.23 -12.99 -24.65
CA ARG A 128 16.91 -12.83 -23.22
C ARG A 128 15.61 -12.07 -23.04
N ILE A 129 14.71 -12.61 -22.20
CA ILE A 129 13.48 -11.93 -21.79
C ILE A 129 13.87 -10.84 -20.78
N LYS A 130 14.39 -9.72 -21.30
CA LYS A 130 14.61 -8.51 -20.50
C LYS A 130 13.34 -7.68 -20.56
N CYS A 131 12.76 -7.33 -19.41
CA CYS A 131 11.54 -6.55 -19.30
C CYS A 131 11.81 -5.23 -18.55
N PRO A 132 11.08 -4.15 -18.88
CA PRO A 132 11.16 -2.87 -18.17
C PRO A 132 10.46 -2.96 -16.81
N VAL A 133 11.10 -3.60 -15.83
CA VAL A 133 10.52 -3.82 -14.50
C VAL A 133 11.51 -3.43 -13.40
N ILE A 134 10.99 -2.80 -12.36
CA ILE A 134 11.71 -2.50 -11.12
C ILE A 134 11.07 -3.34 -10.01
N PHE A 135 11.86 -4.18 -9.38
CA PHE A 135 11.49 -4.90 -8.16
C PHE A 135 11.94 -4.06 -6.96
N PHE A 136 10.99 -3.48 -6.26
CA PHE A 136 11.26 -2.64 -5.10
C PHE A 136 10.98 -3.43 -3.82
N CYS A 137 12.03 -3.93 -3.17
CA CYS A 137 11.94 -4.64 -1.90
C CYS A 137 12.13 -3.67 -0.73
N ARG A 138 11.13 -3.50 0.10
CA ARG A 138 11.25 -2.83 1.39
C ARG A 138 11.65 -3.85 2.44
N ASN A 139 12.95 -3.91 2.75
CA ASN A 139 13.46 -4.76 3.81
C ASN A 139 13.28 -4.04 5.15
N ASN A 140 12.16 -4.29 5.79
CA ASN A 140 11.75 -3.61 7.04
C ASN A 140 12.11 -4.41 8.31
N GLY A 141 13.02 -5.35 8.21
CA GLY A 141 13.58 -6.13 9.31
C GLY A 141 12.79 -7.38 9.72
N TYR A 142 11.51 -7.50 9.29
CA TYR A 142 10.62 -8.56 9.78
C TYR A 142 9.70 -9.13 8.71
N ALA A 143 9.52 -10.46 8.74
CA ALA A 143 8.40 -11.14 8.09
C ALA A 143 7.36 -11.49 9.18
N ILE A 144 6.38 -10.61 9.40
CA ILE A 144 5.44 -10.59 10.53
C ILE A 144 6.23 -10.57 11.86
N SER A 145 6.47 -11.73 12.46
CA SER A 145 7.19 -11.91 13.73
C SER A 145 8.63 -12.40 13.57
N THR A 146 9.02 -12.87 12.38
CA THR A 146 10.35 -13.47 12.16
C THR A 146 11.35 -12.38 11.72
N PRO A 147 12.41 -12.12 12.50
CA PRO A 147 13.43 -11.15 12.13
C PRO A 147 14.25 -11.65 10.92
N THR A 148 14.85 -10.75 10.16
CA THR A 148 15.65 -11.10 8.97
C THR A 148 16.82 -12.03 9.28
N SER A 149 17.40 -11.95 10.48
CA SER A 149 18.47 -12.86 10.94
C SER A 149 18.06 -14.34 11.01
N GLU A 150 16.77 -14.61 11.13
CA GLU A 150 16.22 -15.97 11.16
C GLU A 150 15.62 -16.40 9.80
N GLN A 151 15.50 -15.47 8.83
CA GLN A 151 14.90 -15.78 7.54
C GLN A 151 15.91 -16.29 6.51
N TYR A 152 17.12 -15.77 6.54
CA TYR A 152 18.19 -16.16 5.59
C TYR A 152 19.57 -15.93 6.16
N SER A 153 20.50 -16.78 5.71
CA SER A 153 21.93 -16.62 5.96
C SER A 153 22.57 -15.97 4.74
N GLY A 154 22.96 -14.72 4.79
CA GLY A 154 23.59 -14.04 3.67
C GLY A 154 23.31 -12.55 3.67
N ASP A 155 23.83 -11.87 2.64
CA ASP A 155 23.79 -10.42 2.52
C ASP A 155 22.47 -9.91 1.94
N GLY A 156 21.36 -10.15 2.61
CA GLY A 156 20.07 -9.58 2.28
C GLY A 156 19.47 -10.03 0.94
N ILE A 157 18.57 -9.19 0.42
CA ILE A 157 17.86 -9.46 -0.84
C ILE A 157 18.70 -8.99 -2.04
N ALA A 158 19.45 -7.89 -1.90
CA ALA A 158 20.31 -7.34 -2.96
C ALA A 158 21.31 -8.37 -3.49
N GLY A 159 21.95 -9.14 -2.61
CA GLY A 159 22.87 -10.20 -3.00
C GLY A 159 22.28 -11.24 -3.96
N LYS A 160 20.98 -11.51 -3.85
CA LYS A 160 20.27 -12.47 -4.73
C LYS A 160 20.11 -11.93 -6.15
N GLY A 161 19.91 -10.61 -6.31
CA GLY A 161 19.78 -9.99 -7.63
C GLY A 161 21.02 -10.16 -8.49
N ILE A 162 22.20 -10.10 -7.88
CA ILE A 162 23.49 -10.37 -8.57
C ILE A 162 23.52 -11.80 -9.11
N GLY A 163 23.08 -12.77 -8.31
CA GLY A 163 22.99 -14.17 -8.72
C GLY A 163 22.04 -14.41 -9.92
N TYR A 164 21.01 -13.58 -10.06
CA TYR A 164 20.08 -13.61 -11.19
C TYR A 164 20.54 -12.77 -12.39
N GLY A 165 21.68 -12.07 -12.30
CA GLY A 165 22.15 -11.16 -13.35
C GLY A 165 21.28 -9.91 -13.51
N ILE A 166 20.64 -9.46 -12.43
CA ILE A 166 19.79 -8.27 -12.38
C ILE A 166 20.60 -7.12 -11.77
N HIS A 167 20.49 -5.92 -12.37
CA HIS A 167 21.06 -4.71 -11.76
C HIS A 167 20.44 -4.50 -10.37
N THR A 168 21.30 -4.29 -9.37
CA THR A 168 20.84 -4.26 -7.97
C THR A 168 21.35 -3.02 -7.26
N ILE A 169 20.48 -2.37 -6.51
CA ILE A 169 20.76 -1.20 -5.71
C ILE A 169 20.29 -1.49 -4.28
N ARG A 170 21.18 -1.36 -3.29
CA ARG A 170 20.79 -1.27 -1.89
C ARG A 170 20.81 0.19 -1.46
N VAL A 171 19.76 0.64 -0.81
CA VAL A 171 19.58 2.04 -0.45
C VAL A 171 19.04 2.18 0.98
N ASP A 172 19.41 3.27 1.64
CA ASP A 172 18.78 3.68 2.90
C ASP A 172 17.31 4.05 2.64
N GLY A 173 16.39 3.17 3.05
CA GLY A 173 14.94 3.31 2.85
C GLY A 173 14.30 4.39 3.69
N ASN A 174 15.01 4.94 4.70
CA ASN A 174 14.56 6.01 5.56
C ASN A 174 15.01 7.40 5.08
N ASP A 175 15.89 7.45 4.08
CA ASP A 175 16.28 8.69 3.39
C ASP A 175 15.47 8.86 2.10
N VAL A 176 14.52 9.80 2.11
CA VAL A 176 13.63 10.05 0.96
C VAL A 176 14.39 10.45 -0.31
N PHE A 177 15.52 11.17 -0.19
CA PHE A 177 16.31 11.58 -1.34
C PHE A 177 17.16 10.44 -1.90
N ALA A 178 17.71 9.60 -1.02
CA ALA A 178 18.43 8.41 -1.45
C ALA A 178 17.50 7.45 -2.21
N VAL A 179 16.29 7.20 -1.68
CA VAL A 179 15.28 6.39 -2.35
C VAL A 179 14.85 6.99 -3.67
N TYR A 180 14.62 8.31 -3.74
CA TYR A 180 14.30 9.01 -4.98
C TYR A 180 15.40 8.81 -6.04
N ASN A 181 16.65 9.06 -5.69
CA ASN A 181 17.79 8.92 -6.62
C ASN A 181 17.97 7.47 -7.09
N ALA A 182 17.86 6.50 -6.18
CA ALA A 182 17.95 5.07 -6.50
C ALA A 182 16.83 4.65 -7.46
N THR A 183 15.61 5.09 -7.20
CA THR A 183 14.45 4.74 -8.05
C THR A 183 14.53 5.42 -9.40
N LYS A 184 15.00 6.67 -9.46
CA LYS A 184 15.23 7.39 -10.72
C LYS A 184 16.25 6.67 -11.61
N ALA A 185 17.40 6.31 -11.05
CA ALA A 185 18.42 5.55 -11.77
C ALA A 185 17.90 4.17 -12.21
N ALA A 186 17.17 3.48 -11.36
CA ALA A 186 16.54 2.21 -11.70
C ALA A 186 15.53 2.35 -12.84
N ARG A 187 14.73 3.44 -12.85
CA ARG A 187 13.78 3.71 -13.93
C ARG A 187 14.46 3.94 -15.26
N GLU A 188 15.54 4.74 -15.28
CA GLU A 188 16.34 4.99 -16.48
C GLU A 188 16.87 3.67 -17.07
N LEU A 189 17.39 2.77 -16.23
CA LEU A 189 17.83 1.44 -16.65
C LEU A 189 16.68 0.56 -17.13
N ALA A 190 15.55 0.54 -16.41
CA ALA A 190 14.40 -0.26 -16.78
C ALA A 190 13.84 0.12 -18.15
N LEU A 191 13.84 1.42 -18.49
CA LEU A 191 13.41 1.91 -19.81
C LEU A 191 14.29 1.39 -20.95
N THR A 192 15.49 0.89 -20.68
CA THR A 192 16.33 0.18 -21.66
C THR A 192 16.09 -1.34 -21.66
N ASN A 193 14.99 -1.81 -21.13
CA ASN A 193 14.64 -3.22 -20.92
C ASN A 193 15.60 -3.98 -19.98
N CYS A 194 16.24 -3.29 -19.04
CA CYS A 194 17.09 -3.90 -18.02
C CYS A 194 16.32 -3.97 -16.69
N PRO A 195 15.93 -5.16 -16.21
CA PRO A 195 15.27 -5.29 -14.92
C PRO A 195 16.20 -4.84 -13.80
N VAL A 196 15.64 -4.19 -12.79
CA VAL A 196 16.38 -3.67 -11.63
C VAL A 196 15.76 -4.14 -10.34
N LEU A 197 16.58 -4.52 -9.38
CA LEU A 197 16.17 -4.80 -8.01
C LEU A 197 16.68 -3.68 -7.09
N ILE A 198 15.77 -3.07 -6.35
CA ILE A 198 16.09 -2.15 -5.26
C ILE A 198 15.77 -2.83 -3.94
N GLU A 199 16.74 -2.87 -3.03
CA GLU A 199 16.53 -3.22 -1.63
C GLU A 199 16.62 -1.96 -0.78
N ALA A 200 15.46 -1.45 -0.34
CA ALA A 200 15.38 -0.31 0.57
C ALA A 200 15.42 -0.81 2.00
N MET A 201 16.52 -0.52 2.70
CA MET A 201 16.71 -0.87 4.10
C MET A 201 15.90 0.10 4.96
N THR A 202 14.91 -0.41 5.68
CA THR A 202 13.99 0.38 6.48
C THR A 202 13.57 -0.42 7.73
N TYR A 203 12.66 0.11 8.53
CA TYR A 203 12.18 -0.57 9.72
C TYR A 203 10.68 -0.36 9.93
N ARG A 204 9.94 -1.45 10.16
CA ARG A 204 8.52 -1.39 10.51
C ARG A 204 8.35 -1.01 11.97
N LEU A 205 8.00 0.23 12.27
CA LEU A 205 7.79 0.69 13.65
C LEU A 205 6.49 0.16 14.27
N GLY A 206 5.41 0.11 13.50
CA GLY A 206 4.11 -0.37 13.97
C GLY A 206 4.04 -1.90 14.09
N HIS A 207 2.96 -2.41 14.66
CA HIS A 207 2.60 -3.82 14.56
C HIS A 207 2.45 -4.22 13.10
N HIS A 208 2.51 -5.52 12.79
CA HIS A 208 2.29 -5.98 11.42
C HIS A 208 0.90 -5.57 10.90
N SER A 209 -0.10 -5.74 11.75
CA SER A 209 -1.48 -5.31 11.51
C SER A 209 -2.19 -5.08 12.83
N THR A 210 -3.48 -4.70 12.78
CA THR A 210 -4.32 -4.61 13.98
C THR A 210 -4.62 -5.95 14.64
N SER A 211 -4.27 -7.07 14.00
CA SER A 211 -4.37 -8.43 14.55
C SER A 211 -3.07 -8.93 15.14
N ASP A 212 -2.00 -8.11 15.15
CA ASP A 212 -0.66 -8.46 15.63
C ASP A 212 -0.31 -7.69 16.91
N ASP A 213 0.44 -8.34 17.79
CA ASP A 213 1.10 -7.71 18.94
C ASP A 213 2.61 -7.92 18.85
N SER A 214 3.30 -6.94 18.32
CA SER A 214 4.74 -7.01 18.11
C SER A 214 5.58 -6.98 19.39
N SER A 215 4.99 -6.65 20.54
CA SER A 215 5.70 -6.70 21.83
C SER A 215 6.06 -8.14 22.24
N ALA A 216 5.41 -9.13 21.64
CA ALA A 216 5.68 -10.54 21.87
C ALA A 216 7.00 -11.03 21.24
N TYR A 217 7.56 -10.34 20.25
CA TYR A 217 8.74 -10.79 19.50
C TYR A 217 9.82 -9.74 19.27
N ARG A 218 9.63 -8.49 19.68
CA ARG A 218 10.66 -7.44 19.62
C ARG A 218 10.59 -6.54 20.85
N SER A 219 11.75 -6.03 21.27
CA SER A 219 11.84 -5.19 22.45
C SER A 219 11.33 -3.77 22.23
N ALA A 220 10.86 -3.12 23.29
CA ALA A 220 10.50 -1.71 23.25
C ALA A 220 11.73 -0.81 22.98
N ASP A 221 12.91 -1.22 23.44
CA ASP A 221 14.16 -0.47 23.25
C ASP A 221 14.57 -0.46 21.77
N GLU A 222 14.46 -1.59 21.07
CA GLU A 222 14.68 -1.66 19.62
C GLU A 222 13.77 -0.67 18.85
N VAL A 223 12.47 -0.69 19.14
CA VAL A 223 11.51 0.22 18.50
C VAL A 223 11.80 1.68 18.84
N LYS A 224 12.20 1.95 20.08
CA LYS A 224 12.55 3.29 20.54
C LYS A 224 13.80 3.81 19.82
N GLU A 225 14.83 3.00 19.70
CA GLU A 225 16.06 3.35 18.99
C GLU A 225 15.77 3.78 17.54
N TRP A 226 15.03 3.01 16.79
CA TRP A 226 14.62 3.36 15.43
C TRP A 226 13.76 4.63 15.37
N THR A 227 12.89 4.84 16.36
CA THR A 227 12.04 6.04 16.43
C THR A 227 12.85 7.30 16.69
N GLU A 228 13.85 7.24 17.56
CA GLU A 228 14.64 8.43 17.97
C GLU A 228 15.72 8.77 16.93
N LEU A 229 16.37 7.75 16.37
CA LEU A 229 17.54 7.95 15.52
C LEU A 229 17.19 8.10 14.03
N ASP A 230 16.22 7.33 13.53
CA ASP A 230 16.08 7.16 12.09
C ASP A 230 14.64 7.23 11.55
N LEU A 231 13.75 7.93 12.24
CA LEU A 231 12.38 8.13 11.75
C LEU A 231 12.37 8.97 10.46
N PRO A 232 11.86 8.45 9.33
CA PRO A 232 11.88 9.13 8.02
C PRO A 232 11.32 10.55 8.03
N ILE A 233 10.19 10.74 8.71
CA ILE A 233 9.52 12.05 8.84
C ILE A 233 10.42 13.05 9.57
N LEU A 234 11.08 12.64 10.64
CA LEU A 234 11.97 13.51 11.42
C LEU A 234 13.26 13.84 10.66
N ARG A 235 13.82 12.87 9.91
CA ARG A 235 14.99 13.11 9.04
C ARG A 235 14.69 14.17 8.00
N TYR A 236 13.59 14.04 7.30
CA TYR A 236 13.20 15.00 6.27
C TYR A 236 12.86 16.37 6.87
N ARG A 237 12.17 16.41 8.02
CA ARG A 237 11.89 17.63 8.75
C ARG A 237 13.17 18.36 9.15
N ARG A 238 14.14 17.67 9.76
CA ARG A 238 15.44 18.25 10.15
C ARG A 238 16.18 18.83 8.95
N PHE A 239 16.12 18.15 7.80
CA PHE A 239 16.67 18.68 6.56
C PHE A 239 16.00 20.00 6.15
N LEU A 240 14.67 20.09 6.15
CA LEU A 240 13.96 21.31 5.81
C LEU A 240 14.26 22.45 6.79
N GLU A 241 14.34 22.15 8.08
CA GLU A 241 14.73 23.10 9.12
C GLU A 241 16.16 23.63 8.92
N SER A 242 17.11 22.74 8.56
CA SER A 242 18.50 23.13 8.29
C SER A 242 18.64 24.05 7.07
N LYS A 243 17.68 24.03 6.14
CA LYS A 243 17.60 24.94 4.98
C LYS A 243 16.83 26.23 5.27
N GLY A 244 16.25 26.36 6.46
CA GLY A 244 15.38 27.48 6.79
C GLY A 244 14.03 27.47 6.08
N TRP A 245 13.64 26.34 5.48
CA TRP A 245 12.37 26.19 4.75
C TRP A 245 11.21 25.71 5.62
N TRP A 246 11.50 25.28 6.83
CA TRP A 246 10.54 24.76 7.80
C TRP A 246 10.90 25.16 9.21
N ASN A 247 9.92 25.22 10.10
CA ASN A 247 10.10 25.47 11.52
C ASN A 247 8.99 24.82 12.35
N MET A 248 9.11 24.90 13.67
CA MET A 248 8.18 24.30 14.63
C MET A 248 6.75 24.82 14.49
N GLU A 249 6.57 26.11 14.21
CA GLU A 249 5.23 26.71 14.08
C GLU A 249 4.55 26.22 12.79
N MET A 250 5.27 26.18 11.67
CA MET A 250 4.77 25.60 10.40
C MET A 250 4.40 24.14 10.57
N ASP A 251 5.20 23.39 11.30
CA ASP A 251 4.93 21.96 11.57
C ASP A 251 3.63 21.77 12.36
N LYS A 252 3.45 22.56 13.41
CA LYS A 252 2.23 22.53 14.25
C LYS A 252 0.98 22.89 13.43
N GLN A 253 1.05 23.93 12.63
CA GLN A 253 -0.05 24.33 11.74
C GLN A 253 -0.37 23.25 10.71
N TRP A 254 0.67 22.67 10.10
CA TRP A 254 0.53 21.59 9.12
C TRP A 254 -0.11 20.34 9.72
N LEU A 255 0.35 19.90 10.89
CA LEU A 255 -0.21 18.76 11.61
C LEU A 255 -1.69 18.98 11.98
N SER A 256 -2.02 20.19 12.46
CA SER A 256 -3.41 20.54 12.78
C SER A 256 -4.30 20.50 11.54
N LYS A 257 -3.85 21.09 10.44
CA LYS A 257 -4.56 21.07 9.15
C LYS A 257 -4.81 19.64 8.67
N ILE A 258 -3.76 18.82 8.62
CA ILE A 258 -3.88 17.42 8.15
C ILE A 258 -4.83 16.64 9.04
N LYS A 259 -4.74 16.78 10.35
CA LYS A 259 -5.64 16.09 11.28
C LYS A 259 -7.09 16.46 11.01
N SER A 260 -7.37 17.74 10.75
CA SER A 260 -8.72 18.20 10.41
C SER A 260 -9.21 17.58 9.09
N GLU A 261 -8.38 17.58 8.02
CA GLU A 261 -8.71 16.98 6.73
C GLU A 261 -9.02 15.49 6.85
N VAL A 262 -8.19 14.75 7.61
CA VAL A 262 -8.37 13.30 7.79
C VAL A 262 -9.66 13.01 8.57
N LEU A 263 -9.92 13.75 9.66
CA LEU A 263 -11.14 13.58 10.45
C LEU A 263 -12.39 13.95 9.68
N GLU A 264 -12.33 14.95 8.81
CA GLU A 264 -13.46 15.31 7.95
C GLU A 264 -13.81 14.17 6.99
N SER A 265 -12.82 13.63 6.25
CA SER A 265 -13.00 12.49 5.36
C SER A 265 -13.49 11.24 6.10
N PHE A 266 -12.92 10.99 7.28
CA PHE A 266 -13.30 9.88 8.13
C PHE A 266 -14.78 9.96 8.54
N ASN A 267 -15.22 11.12 9.07
CA ASN A 267 -16.60 11.33 9.50
C ASN A 267 -17.62 11.31 8.36
N LYS A 268 -17.19 11.69 7.15
CA LYS A 268 -18.02 11.55 5.93
C LYS A 268 -18.21 10.09 5.57
N ALA A 269 -17.13 9.32 5.47
CA ALA A 269 -17.16 7.93 5.04
C ALA A 269 -17.97 7.03 5.99
N GLU A 270 -17.88 7.27 7.30
CA GLU A 270 -18.61 6.51 8.31
C GLU A 270 -20.14 6.64 8.19
N LYS A 271 -20.63 7.76 7.68
CA LYS A 271 -22.07 8.02 7.50
C LYS A 271 -22.62 7.45 6.21
N VAL A 272 -21.76 7.01 5.30
CA VAL A 272 -22.17 6.48 4.01
C VAL A 272 -22.51 5.00 4.16
N LYS A 273 -23.69 4.62 3.71
CA LYS A 273 -24.16 3.23 3.74
C LYS A 273 -23.33 2.34 2.82
N LYS A 274 -23.29 1.06 3.12
CA LYS A 274 -22.81 0.00 2.25
C LYS A 274 -23.79 -0.27 1.13
N LEU A 275 -23.33 -0.88 0.05
CA LEU A 275 -24.20 -1.37 -1.01
C LEU A 275 -25.19 -2.40 -0.49
N PRO A 276 -26.34 -2.60 -1.17
CA PRO A 276 -27.32 -3.57 -0.73
C PRO A 276 -26.74 -5.00 -0.76
N PRO A 277 -27.23 -5.92 0.10
CA PRO A 277 -26.65 -7.26 0.23
C PRO A 277 -26.64 -8.09 -1.06
N ASP A 278 -27.52 -7.80 -2.00
CA ASP A 278 -27.58 -8.53 -3.28
C ASP A 278 -26.43 -8.20 -4.24
N GLU A 279 -25.69 -7.08 -4.03
CA GLU A 279 -24.46 -6.79 -4.74
C GLU A 279 -23.35 -7.83 -4.50
N LEU A 280 -23.46 -8.66 -3.48
CA LEU A 280 -22.55 -9.79 -3.21
C LEU A 280 -22.36 -10.71 -4.44
N PHE A 281 -23.39 -10.85 -5.26
CA PHE A 281 -23.44 -11.79 -6.39
C PHE A 281 -23.01 -11.16 -7.73
N ASN A 282 -22.75 -9.87 -7.76
CA ASN A 282 -22.42 -9.13 -8.98
C ASN A 282 -20.89 -9.10 -9.23
N ASP A 283 -20.48 -8.71 -10.44
CA ASP A 283 -19.11 -8.41 -10.88
C ASP A 283 -18.14 -9.59 -11.05
N VAL A 284 -18.57 -10.85 -10.82
CA VAL A 284 -17.72 -12.04 -11.02
C VAL A 284 -17.92 -12.67 -12.38
N TYR A 285 -19.16 -12.75 -12.85
CA TYR A 285 -19.54 -13.39 -14.11
C TYR A 285 -20.25 -12.40 -15.01
N ALA A 286 -20.04 -12.50 -16.33
CA ALA A 286 -20.82 -11.74 -17.31
C ALA A 286 -22.31 -12.08 -17.23
N GLU A 287 -22.61 -13.37 -17.03
CA GLU A 287 -23.96 -13.87 -16.72
C GLU A 287 -23.90 -14.65 -15.42
N ILE A 288 -24.76 -14.31 -14.46
CA ILE A 288 -24.80 -14.99 -13.17
C ILE A 288 -25.21 -16.44 -13.34
N PRO A 289 -24.39 -17.42 -12.94
CA PRO A 289 -24.73 -18.85 -13.02
C PRO A 289 -25.98 -19.19 -12.18
N GLU A 290 -26.72 -20.23 -12.57
CA GLU A 290 -27.95 -20.64 -11.91
C GLU A 290 -27.76 -20.94 -10.40
N ALA A 291 -26.62 -21.53 -10.04
CA ALA A 291 -26.29 -21.78 -8.64
C ALA A 291 -26.21 -20.49 -7.81
N LEU A 292 -25.63 -19.43 -8.36
CA LEU A 292 -25.56 -18.12 -7.68
C LEU A 292 -26.89 -17.39 -7.71
N LYS A 293 -27.70 -17.52 -8.75
CA LYS A 293 -29.08 -17.00 -8.76
C LYS A 293 -29.91 -17.61 -7.63
N LYS A 294 -29.78 -18.95 -7.45
CA LYS A 294 -30.45 -19.65 -6.36
C LYS A 294 -29.99 -19.14 -5.00
N GLN A 295 -28.68 -19.02 -4.75
CA GLN A 295 -28.13 -18.50 -3.50
C GLN A 295 -28.58 -17.05 -3.25
N LYS A 296 -28.64 -16.20 -4.29
CA LYS A 296 -29.15 -14.83 -4.19
C LYS A 296 -30.59 -14.83 -3.72
N MET A 297 -31.45 -15.65 -4.32
CA MET A 297 -32.85 -15.78 -3.92
C MET A 297 -33.02 -16.31 -2.49
N GLU A 298 -32.21 -17.29 -2.11
CA GLU A 298 -32.20 -17.82 -0.74
C GLU A 298 -31.80 -16.74 0.27
N LEU A 299 -30.78 -15.92 -0.01
CA LEU A 299 -30.37 -14.81 0.84
C LEU A 299 -31.49 -13.78 0.98
N LEU A 300 -32.09 -13.34 -0.13
CA LEU A 300 -33.14 -12.32 -0.10
C LEU A 300 -34.38 -12.80 0.68
N ASN A 301 -34.81 -14.02 0.45
CA ASN A 301 -35.92 -14.63 1.20
C ASN A 301 -35.58 -14.75 2.70
N HIS A 302 -34.34 -15.08 3.03
CA HIS A 302 -33.91 -15.16 4.41
C HIS A 302 -33.93 -13.78 5.07
N LEU A 303 -33.42 -12.75 4.40
CA LEU A 303 -33.43 -11.37 4.92
C LEU A 303 -34.84 -10.80 5.02
N GLU A 304 -35.75 -11.13 4.10
CA GLU A 304 -37.15 -10.74 4.20
C GLU A 304 -37.82 -11.37 5.46
N LYS A 305 -37.54 -12.65 5.72
CA LYS A 305 -38.16 -13.38 6.83
C LYS A 305 -37.53 -13.07 8.20
N TYR A 306 -36.21 -12.82 8.24
CA TYR A 306 -35.45 -12.72 9.48
C TYR A 306 -34.66 -11.42 9.62
N GLY A 307 -34.89 -10.43 8.77
CA GLY A 307 -34.09 -9.18 8.71
C GLY A 307 -34.05 -8.44 10.04
N GLU A 308 -35.13 -8.53 10.86
CA GLU A 308 -35.17 -7.95 12.20
C GLU A 308 -34.11 -8.51 13.17
N LYS A 309 -33.55 -9.70 12.87
CA LYS A 309 -32.47 -10.32 13.66
C LYS A 309 -31.07 -9.83 13.27
N TYR A 310 -30.95 -8.98 12.26
CA TYR A 310 -29.73 -8.43 11.73
C TYR A 310 -29.75 -6.91 11.80
N PRO A 311 -29.53 -6.30 12.98
CA PRO A 311 -29.57 -4.84 13.13
C PRO A 311 -28.57 -4.12 12.25
N GLU A 312 -27.45 -4.77 11.89
CA GLU A 312 -26.42 -4.23 11.01
C GLU A 312 -26.92 -3.97 9.58
N LEU A 313 -28.07 -4.52 9.17
CA LEU A 313 -28.69 -4.20 7.87
C LEU A 313 -29.07 -2.72 7.74
N GLU A 314 -29.20 -2.00 8.85
CA GLU A 314 -29.39 -0.54 8.80
C GLU A 314 -28.23 0.20 8.15
N ASN A 315 -27.02 -0.41 8.15
CA ASN A 315 -25.82 0.12 7.53
C ASN A 315 -25.74 -0.12 6.00
N PHE A 316 -26.70 -0.86 5.45
CA PHE A 316 -26.78 -1.16 4.01
C PHE A 316 -27.87 -0.33 3.33
N GLU A 317 -27.71 -0.09 2.04
CA GLU A 317 -28.82 0.40 1.20
C GLU A 317 -29.89 -0.69 1.10
N LYS A 318 -31.13 -0.24 0.84
CA LYS A 318 -32.28 -1.14 0.65
C LYS A 318 -32.41 -1.54 -0.80
#